data_2bfc8c524659934fd6f6fcd27a69139e
#
_entry.id   2bfc8c524659934fd6f6fcd27a69139e
#
_cell.length_a   1.000
_cell.length_b   1.000
_cell.length_c   1.000
_cell.angle_alpha   90.00
_cell.angle_beta   90.00
_cell.angle_gamma   90.00
#
_symmetry.space_group_name_H-M   'P 1'
#
loop_
_entity.id
_entity.type
_entity.pdbx_description
1 polymer ?
#
loop_
_entity_poly.entity_id
_entity_poly.type
_entity_poly.pdbx_seq_one_letter_code
_entity_poly.pdbx_strand_id
1 'polypeptide(L)'
;CWWGEKHHCTFCGLNATTMKFRSKTMEQVHADISYLSQRYNSFRFRLVDNILEMKYIEGVFGEMARNNFDLQFFLEVKSNLTKKQIKSLAHGGANVIQPGIESFSLNQLMEMDKGVRPIQNILCMKWAMYYGIEVNWNILIGFPGETDDDYRQHIKLIKLLFHLPPPECVGDLWLERFSPYFTRPQEYGITITGPGEAYPYVYDSKDIDLFKISYDFEFTTNNQIDPKLRSELFQIAQEWKRRHQSDDLPYMMFTKSMNFVTVYDGRSLENSVKKSFEGPPAWTIVFCNESPKTIDQIKKHILELGVEKKSSAEDAVQQLEKMGILYGEKGKYLTLALPHNANL
;
A
#
# COMPACT_ATOMS: atom_id res chain seq x y z
N CYS A 1 -13.90 -6.91 10.43
CA CYS A 1 -13.08 -6.84 9.20
C CYS A 1 -13.48 -7.98 8.25
N TRP A 2 -13.97 -7.65 7.03
CA TRP A 2 -14.41 -8.67 6.06
C TRP A 2 -13.25 -9.57 5.54
N TRP A 3 -12.00 -9.05 5.57
CA TRP A 3 -10.83 -9.87 5.29
C TRP A 3 -10.57 -10.83 6.45
N GLY A 4 -10.60 -10.34 7.70
CA GLY A 4 -10.38 -11.13 8.89
C GLY A 4 -11.42 -12.23 9.11
N GLU A 5 -12.65 -12.09 8.61
CA GLU A 5 -13.68 -13.14 8.68
C GLU A 5 -13.30 -14.38 7.84
N LYS A 6 -12.58 -14.19 6.73
CA LYS A 6 -12.16 -15.25 5.80
C LYS A 6 -10.71 -15.69 6.01
N HIS A 7 -9.87 -14.72 6.34
CA HIS A 7 -8.44 -14.82 6.59
C HIS A 7 -8.13 -13.94 7.78
N HIS A 8 -7.21 -14.28 8.63
CA HIS A 8 -6.87 -13.44 9.78
C HIS A 8 -5.41 -13.00 9.64
N CYS A 9 -5.17 -11.70 9.41
CA CYS A 9 -3.80 -11.18 9.40
C CYS A 9 -3.11 -11.62 10.70
N THR A 10 -1.98 -12.31 10.57
CA THR A 10 -1.33 -13.06 11.66
C THR A 10 -0.97 -12.20 12.88
N PHE A 11 -0.72 -10.91 12.67
CA PHE A 11 -0.33 -9.96 13.70
C PHE A 11 -1.50 -9.18 14.33
N CYS A 12 -2.69 -9.19 13.71
CA CYS A 12 -3.77 -8.28 14.06
C CYS A 12 -4.64 -8.82 15.20
N GLY A 13 -4.74 -8.08 16.29
CA GLY A 13 -5.60 -8.37 17.45
C GLY A 13 -6.91 -7.55 17.50
N LEU A 14 -7.14 -6.65 16.54
CA LEU A 14 -8.17 -5.61 16.63
C LEU A 14 -9.61 -6.11 16.80
N ASN A 15 -9.96 -7.28 16.30
CA ASN A 15 -11.34 -7.77 16.37
C ASN A 15 -11.59 -8.70 17.56
N ALA A 16 -10.61 -8.85 18.44
CA ALA A 16 -10.70 -9.61 19.69
C ALA A 16 -11.40 -10.98 19.51
N THR A 17 -12.55 -11.16 20.15
CA THR A 17 -13.30 -12.42 20.16
C THR A 17 -14.34 -12.53 19.04
N THR A 18 -14.56 -11.47 18.24
CA THR A 18 -15.61 -11.46 17.20
C THR A 18 -15.08 -11.02 15.84
N MET A 19 -14.79 -12.00 14.97
CA MET A 19 -14.35 -11.73 13.60
C MET A 19 -15.50 -11.49 12.60
N LYS A 20 -16.75 -11.74 12.99
CA LYS A 20 -17.89 -11.61 12.09
C LYS A 20 -18.01 -10.17 11.55
N PHE A 21 -17.90 -10.02 10.24
CA PHE A 21 -18.04 -8.73 9.59
C PHE A 21 -19.48 -8.24 9.63
N ARG A 22 -19.65 -6.96 9.94
CA ARG A 22 -20.93 -6.25 9.94
C ARG A 22 -20.73 -4.87 9.32
N SER A 23 -21.65 -4.45 8.48
CA SER A 23 -21.68 -3.12 7.90
C SER A 23 -23.08 -2.53 8.03
N LYS A 24 -23.16 -1.21 8.13
CA LYS A 24 -24.42 -0.47 8.03
C LYS A 24 -24.96 -0.54 6.60
N THR A 25 -26.26 -0.28 6.41
CA THR A 25 -26.78 -0.05 5.08
C THR A 25 -26.29 1.30 4.55
N MET A 26 -26.36 1.52 3.23
CA MET A 26 -25.94 2.79 2.62
C MET A 26 -26.78 3.95 3.14
N GLU A 27 -28.08 3.73 3.30
CA GLU A 27 -29.05 4.70 3.84
C GLU A 27 -28.68 5.10 5.27
N GLN A 28 -28.30 4.14 6.11
CA GLN A 28 -27.84 4.43 7.48
C GLN A 28 -26.56 5.24 7.50
N VAL A 29 -25.60 4.95 6.61
CA VAL A 29 -24.34 5.72 6.50
C VAL A 29 -24.62 7.15 6.06
N HIS A 30 -25.48 7.35 5.06
CA HIS A 30 -25.89 8.70 4.62
C HIS A 30 -26.61 9.47 5.72
N ALA A 31 -27.53 8.84 6.45
CA ALA A 31 -28.23 9.46 7.56
C ALA A 31 -27.28 9.86 8.69
N ASP A 32 -26.32 9.00 9.06
CA ASP A 32 -25.32 9.29 10.08
C ASP A 32 -24.44 10.47 9.68
N ILE A 33 -23.91 10.48 8.45
CA ILE A 33 -23.06 11.57 7.96
C ILE A 33 -23.85 12.90 7.93
N SER A 34 -25.08 12.88 7.43
CA SER A 34 -25.94 14.06 7.39
C SER A 34 -26.23 14.59 8.81
N TYR A 35 -26.60 13.72 9.72
CA TYR A 35 -26.86 14.07 11.12
C TYR A 35 -25.61 14.66 11.80
N LEU A 36 -24.46 14.00 11.67
CA LEU A 36 -23.22 14.44 12.29
C LEU A 36 -22.73 15.76 11.69
N SER A 37 -22.85 15.91 10.36
CA SER A 37 -22.49 17.15 9.68
C SER A 37 -23.29 18.35 10.19
N GLN A 38 -24.61 18.20 10.29
CA GLN A 38 -25.48 19.26 10.81
C GLN A 38 -25.26 19.54 12.30
N ARG A 39 -25.15 18.49 13.13
CA ARG A 39 -25.02 18.65 14.58
C ARG A 39 -23.71 19.33 14.99
N TYR A 40 -22.62 19.05 14.28
CA TYR A 40 -21.28 19.52 14.64
C TYR A 40 -20.73 20.58 13.65
N ASN A 41 -21.48 20.98 12.63
CA ASN A 41 -21.03 21.86 11.57
C ASN A 41 -19.69 21.39 10.97
N SER A 42 -19.54 20.05 10.77
CA SER A 42 -18.32 19.44 10.31
C SER A 42 -18.45 18.95 8.87
N PHE A 43 -17.39 19.21 8.07
CA PHE A 43 -17.23 18.67 6.73
C PHE A 43 -16.15 17.56 6.70
N ARG A 44 -15.51 17.27 7.84
CA ARG A 44 -14.42 16.31 7.95
C ARG A 44 -14.83 15.13 8.83
N PHE A 45 -14.65 13.93 8.32
CA PHE A 45 -15.04 12.69 8.98
C PHE A 45 -13.87 11.70 9.00
N ARG A 46 -13.71 11.04 10.11
CA ARG A 46 -12.84 9.87 10.22
C ARG A 46 -13.72 8.65 10.43
N LEU A 47 -13.74 7.75 9.45
CA LEU A 47 -14.39 6.46 9.61
C LEU A 47 -13.51 5.59 10.53
N VAL A 48 -14.17 4.90 11.46
CA VAL A 48 -13.50 4.04 12.45
C VAL A 48 -13.63 2.55 12.09
N ASP A 49 -13.91 2.28 10.85
CA ASP A 49 -13.99 0.92 10.31
C ASP A 49 -12.58 0.36 10.15
N ASN A 50 -12.31 -0.84 10.66
CA ASN A 50 -11.01 -1.53 10.47
C ASN A 50 -10.70 -1.86 9.00
N ILE A 51 -11.69 -1.75 8.13
CA ILE A 51 -11.59 -1.91 6.68
C ILE A 51 -12.89 -1.43 6.02
N LEU A 52 -12.76 -0.61 4.99
CA LEU A 52 -13.90 -0.10 4.23
C LEU A 52 -14.74 -1.22 3.60
N GLU A 53 -16.06 -1.18 3.76
CA GLU A 53 -17.00 -2.03 3.02
C GLU A 53 -16.96 -1.68 1.52
N MET A 54 -16.67 -2.66 0.67
CA MET A 54 -16.43 -2.44 -0.77
C MET A 54 -17.62 -1.83 -1.52
N LYS A 55 -18.86 -2.14 -1.10
CA LYS A 55 -20.07 -1.53 -1.72
C LYS A 55 -20.21 -0.04 -1.42
N TYR A 56 -19.57 0.50 -0.38
CA TYR A 56 -19.61 1.94 -0.12
C TYR A 56 -18.88 2.75 -1.17
N ILE A 57 -17.91 2.18 -1.88
CA ILE A 57 -17.14 2.88 -2.91
C ILE A 57 -18.07 3.45 -4.00
N GLU A 58 -18.94 2.63 -4.55
CA GLU A 58 -19.89 3.08 -5.58
C GLU A 58 -21.21 3.60 -4.98
N GLY A 59 -21.68 3.02 -3.88
CA GLY A 59 -22.95 3.40 -3.25
C GLY A 59 -22.86 4.71 -2.49
N VAL A 60 -21.96 4.81 -1.51
CA VAL A 60 -21.83 6.01 -0.66
C VAL A 60 -20.98 7.08 -1.34
N PHE A 61 -19.70 6.76 -1.64
CA PHE A 61 -18.77 7.73 -2.22
C PHE A 61 -19.11 8.11 -3.65
N GLY A 62 -19.62 7.17 -4.45
CA GLY A 62 -20.13 7.48 -5.80
C GLY A 62 -21.34 8.41 -5.78
N GLU A 63 -22.22 8.31 -4.78
CA GLU A 63 -23.34 9.24 -4.61
C GLU A 63 -22.88 10.62 -4.15
N MET A 64 -21.93 10.69 -3.20
CA MET A 64 -21.33 11.97 -2.79
C MET A 64 -20.67 12.70 -3.95
N ALA A 65 -19.96 11.97 -4.82
CA ALA A 65 -19.37 12.51 -6.03
C ALA A 65 -20.43 13.08 -7.00
N ARG A 66 -21.53 12.37 -7.22
CA ARG A 66 -22.62 12.83 -8.09
C ARG A 66 -23.34 14.08 -7.58
N ASN A 67 -23.43 14.23 -6.27
CA ASN A 67 -24.06 15.37 -5.62
C ASN A 67 -23.10 16.54 -5.35
N ASN A 68 -21.81 16.39 -5.67
CA ASN A 68 -20.75 17.40 -5.47
C ASN A 68 -20.69 17.92 -4.02
N PHE A 69 -20.74 17.03 -3.03
CA PHE A 69 -20.58 17.42 -1.63
C PHE A 69 -19.11 17.72 -1.31
N ASP A 70 -18.86 18.78 -0.54
CA ASP A 70 -17.52 19.20 -0.07
C ASP A 70 -17.07 18.45 1.21
N LEU A 71 -17.46 17.19 1.35
CA LEU A 71 -17.10 16.37 2.51
C LEU A 71 -15.71 15.77 2.33
N GLN A 72 -14.98 15.61 3.43
CA GLN A 72 -13.64 15.04 3.49
C GLN A 72 -13.62 13.83 4.41
N PHE A 73 -13.00 12.75 3.95
CA PHE A 73 -12.98 11.49 4.67
C PHE A 73 -11.57 10.91 4.83
N PHE A 74 -11.27 10.45 6.04
CA PHE A 74 -10.22 9.48 6.31
C PHE A 74 -10.82 8.08 6.31
N LEU A 75 -10.17 7.13 5.60
CA LEU A 75 -10.64 5.75 5.42
C LEU A 75 -9.52 4.74 5.64
N GLU A 76 -9.80 3.66 6.37
CA GLU A 76 -8.96 2.48 6.35
C GLU A 76 -9.42 1.53 5.23
N VAL A 77 -8.50 1.18 4.34
CA VAL A 77 -8.81 0.39 3.14
C VAL A 77 -7.80 -0.76 2.97
N LYS A 78 -8.17 -1.75 2.18
CA LYS A 78 -7.22 -2.75 1.71
C LYS A 78 -6.53 -2.24 0.43
N SER A 79 -5.23 -2.46 0.29
CA SER A 79 -4.41 -1.95 -0.83
C SER A 79 -4.67 -2.60 -2.20
N ASN A 80 -5.65 -3.49 -2.32
CA ASN A 80 -6.03 -4.14 -3.59
C ASN A 80 -7.05 -3.36 -4.42
N LEU A 81 -7.21 -2.07 -4.17
CA LEU A 81 -8.12 -1.20 -4.91
C LEU A 81 -7.67 -1.01 -6.36
N THR A 82 -8.63 -0.98 -7.27
CA THR A 82 -8.42 -0.65 -8.69
C THR A 82 -8.37 0.86 -8.90
N LYS A 83 -7.79 1.31 -10.03
CA LYS A 83 -7.81 2.72 -10.45
C LYS A 83 -9.22 3.32 -10.36
N LYS A 84 -10.24 2.60 -10.90
CA LYS A 84 -11.63 3.05 -10.90
C LYS A 84 -12.15 3.27 -9.48
N GLN A 85 -11.89 2.34 -8.56
CA GLN A 85 -12.33 2.45 -7.17
C GLN A 85 -11.66 3.62 -6.44
N ILE A 86 -10.35 3.81 -6.63
CA ILE A 86 -9.62 4.94 -6.05
C ILE A 86 -10.15 6.27 -6.61
N LYS A 87 -10.43 6.34 -7.93
CA LYS A 87 -11.07 7.50 -8.55
C LYS A 87 -12.43 7.80 -7.93
N SER A 88 -13.27 6.79 -7.73
CA SER A 88 -14.60 6.95 -7.11
C SER A 88 -14.48 7.47 -5.67
N LEU A 89 -13.54 6.94 -4.88
CA LEU A 89 -13.25 7.41 -3.54
C LEU A 89 -12.79 8.88 -3.51
N ALA A 90 -11.84 9.25 -4.38
CA ALA A 90 -11.32 10.61 -4.47
C ALA A 90 -12.43 11.63 -4.79
N HIS A 91 -13.23 11.34 -5.82
CA HIS A 91 -14.35 12.22 -6.20
C HIS A 91 -15.46 12.25 -5.14
N GLY A 92 -15.60 11.20 -4.33
CA GLY A 92 -16.54 11.14 -3.22
C GLY A 92 -16.02 11.76 -1.91
N GLY A 93 -14.85 12.42 -1.96
CA GLY A 93 -14.30 13.17 -0.83
C GLY A 93 -13.29 12.40 0.05
N ALA A 94 -12.85 11.21 -0.34
CA ALA A 94 -11.73 10.57 0.35
C ALA A 94 -10.46 11.37 0.12
N ASN A 95 -10.01 12.10 1.14
CA ASN A 95 -8.79 12.90 1.07
C ASN A 95 -7.58 12.23 1.72
N VAL A 96 -7.80 11.29 2.64
CA VAL A 96 -6.75 10.48 3.26
C VAL A 96 -7.19 9.03 3.30
N ILE A 97 -6.31 8.12 2.91
CA ILE A 97 -6.51 6.67 3.09
C ILE A 97 -5.36 6.05 3.87
N GLN A 98 -5.69 5.03 4.67
CA GLN A 98 -4.71 4.14 5.28
C GLN A 98 -4.86 2.74 4.67
N PRO A 99 -4.14 2.45 3.58
CA PRO A 99 -4.12 1.12 3.00
C PRO A 99 -3.18 0.23 3.81
N GLY A 100 -3.60 -0.97 4.13
CA GLY A 100 -2.73 -1.91 4.83
C GLY A 100 -1.60 -2.42 3.93
N ILE A 101 -0.60 -1.59 3.64
CA ILE A 101 0.56 -1.93 2.77
C ILE A 101 1.56 -2.82 3.51
N GLU A 102 2.02 -2.42 4.66
CA GLU A 102 2.92 -3.04 5.63
C GLU A 102 4.28 -3.47 5.05
N SER A 103 4.33 -4.00 3.82
CA SER A 103 5.53 -4.57 3.23
C SER A 103 5.54 -4.51 1.71
N PHE A 104 6.75 -4.51 1.15
CA PHE A 104 7.03 -4.78 -0.27
C PHE A 104 7.70 -6.14 -0.51
N SER A 105 7.92 -6.95 0.52
CA SER A 105 8.31 -8.33 0.34
C SER A 105 7.09 -9.22 0.18
N LEU A 106 7.09 -10.05 -0.86
CA LEU A 106 6.01 -11.03 -1.06
C LEU A 106 6.01 -12.09 0.04
N ASN A 107 7.19 -12.51 0.52
CA ASN A 107 7.31 -13.46 1.62
C ASN A 107 6.64 -12.90 2.89
N GLN A 108 6.99 -11.68 3.30
CA GLN A 108 6.39 -11.05 4.47
C GLN A 108 4.87 -10.88 4.33
N LEU A 109 4.37 -10.45 3.17
CA LEU A 109 2.93 -10.32 2.94
C LEU A 109 2.17 -11.66 3.00
N MET A 110 2.84 -12.77 2.66
CA MET A 110 2.32 -14.12 2.82
C MET A 110 2.31 -14.53 4.29
N GLU A 111 3.41 -14.32 5.04
CA GLU A 111 3.49 -14.58 6.48
C GLU A 111 2.45 -13.78 7.27
N MET A 112 2.16 -12.56 6.86
CA MET A 112 1.12 -11.71 7.43
C MET A 112 -0.32 -12.15 7.09
N ASP A 113 -0.53 -13.10 6.19
CA ASP A 113 -1.82 -13.44 5.55
C ASP A 113 -2.59 -12.19 5.05
N LYS A 114 -1.86 -11.25 4.45
CA LYS A 114 -2.44 -9.98 3.94
C LYS A 114 -3.29 -10.17 2.69
N GLY A 115 -3.03 -11.24 1.89
CA GLY A 115 -3.73 -11.52 0.64
C GLY A 115 -3.59 -10.41 -0.40
N VAL A 116 -2.48 -9.66 -0.36
CA VAL A 116 -2.08 -8.67 -1.36
C VAL A 116 -0.64 -8.93 -1.78
N ARG A 117 -0.22 -8.28 -2.85
CA ARG A 117 1.15 -8.39 -3.41
C ARG A 117 1.79 -7.02 -3.50
N PRO A 118 3.13 -6.92 -3.51
CA PRO A 118 3.85 -5.66 -3.69
C PRO A 118 3.34 -4.83 -4.87
N ILE A 119 3.08 -5.44 -6.01
CA ILE A 119 2.57 -4.76 -7.21
C ILE A 119 1.18 -4.11 -7.00
N GLN A 120 0.33 -4.68 -6.12
CA GLN A 120 -0.97 -4.10 -5.76
C GLN A 120 -0.79 -2.92 -4.79
N ASN A 121 0.13 -3.03 -3.83
CA ASN A 121 0.50 -1.95 -2.93
C ASN A 121 0.99 -0.73 -3.73
N ILE A 122 1.89 -0.94 -4.69
CA ILE A 122 2.40 0.11 -5.59
C ILE A 122 1.27 0.72 -6.42
N LEU A 123 0.39 -0.11 -6.99
CA LEU A 123 -0.76 0.36 -7.77
C LEU A 123 -1.68 1.27 -6.94
N CYS A 124 -1.96 0.87 -5.69
CA CYS A 124 -2.78 1.66 -4.77
C CYS A 124 -2.14 3.03 -4.48
N MET A 125 -0.85 3.06 -4.11
CA MET A 125 -0.12 4.30 -3.86
C MET A 125 -0.09 5.21 -5.08
N LYS A 126 0.21 4.64 -6.26
CA LYS A 126 0.27 5.36 -7.52
C LYS A 126 -1.04 6.08 -7.85
N TRP A 127 -2.17 5.38 -7.78
CA TRP A 127 -3.46 5.97 -8.14
C TRP A 127 -4.04 6.85 -7.04
N ALA A 128 -3.76 6.57 -5.76
CA ALA A 128 -4.11 7.47 -4.67
C ALA A 128 -3.41 8.83 -4.84
N MET A 129 -2.09 8.82 -5.03
CA MET A 129 -1.31 10.03 -5.32
C MET A 129 -1.82 10.77 -6.56
N TYR A 130 -2.11 10.03 -7.65
CA TYR A 130 -2.60 10.62 -8.90
C TYR A 130 -3.93 11.36 -8.75
N TYR A 131 -4.83 10.84 -7.91
CA TYR A 131 -6.13 11.47 -7.64
C TYR A 131 -6.12 12.41 -6.43
N GLY A 132 -4.94 12.73 -5.88
CA GLY A 132 -4.79 13.69 -4.78
C GLY A 132 -5.21 13.16 -3.41
N ILE A 133 -5.26 11.85 -3.24
CA ILE A 133 -5.51 11.22 -1.94
C ILE A 133 -4.18 11.04 -1.21
N GLU A 134 -4.08 11.56 0.00
CA GLU A 134 -2.96 11.31 0.90
C GLU A 134 -2.95 9.84 1.35
N VAL A 135 -1.77 9.24 1.42
CA VAL A 135 -1.60 7.82 1.77
C VAL A 135 -0.78 7.70 3.05
N ASN A 136 -1.42 7.29 4.13
CA ASN A 136 -0.79 7.05 5.42
C ASN A 136 -0.51 5.55 5.59
N TRP A 137 0.76 5.18 5.68
CA TRP A 137 1.16 3.78 5.77
C TRP A 137 2.52 3.60 6.43
N ASN A 138 2.80 2.40 6.92
CA ASN A 138 4.05 2.05 7.58
C ASN A 138 4.71 0.84 6.90
N ILE A 139 6.03 0.71 7.07
CA ILE A 139 6.73 -0.54 6.85
C ILE A 139 6.79 -1.25 8.20
N LEU A 140 6.33 -2.49 8.27
CA LEU A 140 6.44 -3.32 9.46
C LEU A 140 7.52 -4.39 9.26
N ILE A 141 8.33 -4.61 10.29
CA ILE A 141 9.43 -5.57 10.34
C ILE A 141 9.42 -6.37 11.65
N GLY A 142 10.27 -7.39 11.77
CA GLY A 142 10.35 -8.21 12.97
C GLY A 142 9.34 -9.39 12.97
N PHE A 143 8.80 -9.73 11.82
CA PHE A 143 7.87 -10.86 11.69
C PHE A 143 8.60 -12.20 11.77
N PRO A 144 8.00 -13.23 12.38
CA PRO A 144 8.49 -14.59 12.25
C PRO A 144 8.68 -14.98 10.77
N GLY A 145 9.74 -15.69 10.43
CA GLY A 145 10.02 -16.12 9.07
C GLY A 145 10.64 -15.06 8.14
N GLU A 146 10.92 -13.86 8.64
CA GLU A 146 11.71 -12.86 7.90
C GLU A 146 13.12 -13.36 7.57
N THR A 147 13.61 -12.94 6.41
CA THR A 147 14.94 -13.24 5.90
C THR A 147 15.67 -11.97 5.48
N ASP A 148 16.98 -12.03 5.39
CA ASP A 148 17.81 -10.96 4.81
C ASP A 148 17.38 -10.55 3.41
N ASP A 149 16.84 -11.49 2.63
CA ASP A 149 16.38 -11.21 1.27
C ASP A 149 15.15 -10.31 1.24
N ASP A 150 14.27 -10.42 2.24
CA ASP A 150 13.12 -9.54 2.39
C ASP A 150 13.57 -8.07 2.55
N TYR A 151 14.59 -7.84 3.36
CA TYR A 151 15.17 -6.49 3.55
C TYR A 151 15.84 -5.98 2.28
N ARG A 152 16.62 -6.82 1.58
CA ARG A 152 17.22 -6.44 0.29
C ARG A 152 16.17 -6.09 -0.77
N GLN A 153 15.06 -6.84 -0.81
CA GLN A 153 13.94 -6.54 -1.71
C GLN A 153 13.29 -5.20 -1.39
N HIS A 154 13.02 -4.91 -0.10
CA HIS A 154 12.53 -3.60 0.33
C HIS A 154 13.45 -2.46 -0.11
N ILE A 155 14.73 -2.54 0.22
CA ILE A 155 15.73 -1.51 -0.09
C ILE A 155 15.82 -1.27 -1.59
N LYS A 156 15.85 -2.36 -2.39
CA LYS A 156 15.88 -2.26 -3.85
C LYS A 156 14.63 -1.59 -4.41
N LEU A 157 13.45 -1.96 -3.90
CA LEU A 157 12.19 -1.46 -4.42
C LEU A 157 11.95 -0.01 -4.02
N ILE A 158 12.27 0.40 -2.79
CA ILE A 158 12.14 1.78 -2.32
C ILE A 158 12.86 2.75 -3.27
N LYS A 159 14.08 2.42 -3.75
CA LYS A 159 14.83 3.24 -4.71
C LYS A 159 14.07 3.52 -6.01
N LEU A 160 13.19 2.60 -6.42
CA LEU A 160 12.34 2.76 -7.61
C LEU A 160 11.08 3.59 -7.31
N LEU A 161 10.70 3.73 -6.04
CA LEU A 161 9.43 4.31 -5.60
C LEU A 161 9.56 5.70 -4.96
N PHE A 162 10.72 6.31 -4.96
CA PHE A 162 10.93 7.62 -4.33
C PHE A 162 9.95 8.72 -4.79
N HIS A 163 9.34 8.59 -5.95
CA HIS A 163 8.33 9.52 -6.45
C HIS A 163 6.92 9.25 -5.92
N LEU A 164 6.68 8.15 -5.21
CA LEU A 164 5.41 7.80 -4.56
C LEU A 164 5.43 8.22 -3.08
N PRO A 165 4.27 8.26 -2.41
CA PRO A 165 4.20 8.66 -1.00
C PRO A 165 5.08 7.78 -0.09
N PRO A 166 5.97 8.35 0.74
CA PRO A 166 6.82 7.60 1.66
C PRO A 166 6.02 6.99 2.82
N PRO A 167 6.56 5.98 3.51
CA PRO A 167 5.96 5.48 4.75
C PRO A 167 6.06 6.52 5.88
N GLU A 168 5.11 6.50 6.80
CA GLU A 168 5.17 7.31 8.02
C GLU A 168 6.34 6.88 8.91
N CYS A 169 6.53 5.58 9.06
CA CYS A 169 7.68 5.02 9.77
C CYS A 169 8.01 3.58 9.31
N VAL A 170 9.15 3.10 9.77
CA VAL A 170 9.49 1.67 9.84
C VAL A 170 9.35 1.29 11.30
N GLY A 171 8.45 0.37 11.61
CA GLY A 171 8.13 -0.06 12.97
C GLY A 171 8.30 -1.56 13.14
N ASP A 172 8.64 -1.96 14.37
CA ASP A 172 8.67 -3.36 14.74
C ASP A 172 7.27 -3.92 14.92
N LEU A 173 7.11 -5.20 14.67
CA LEU A 173 5.91 -5.96 14.99
C LEU A 173 5.61 -5.83 16.49
N TRP A 174 4.36 -5.48 16.80
CA TRP A 174 3.80 -5.60 18.14
C TRP A 174 3.02 -6.90 18.25
N LEU A 175 3.31 -7.69 19.27
CA LEU A 175 2.55 -8.90 19.53
C LEU A 175 1.25 -8.53 20.25
N GLU A 176 0.20 -8.33 19.48
CA GLU A 176 -1.11 -7.94 20.01
C GLU A 176 -1.88 -9.13 20.58
N ARG A 177 -2.54 -8.91 21.72
CA ARG A 177 -3.52 -9.84 22.25
C ARG A 177 -4.59 -10.16 21.22
N PHE A 178 -5.05 -11.41 21.16
CA PHE A 178 -6.02 -11.95 20.22
C PHE A 178 -5.53 -12.16 18.79
N SER A 179 -4.33 -11.70 18.41
CA SER A 179 -3.75 -12.03 17.12
C SER A 179 -3.46 -13.54 17.02
N PRO A 180 -3.40 -14.12 15.81
CA PRO A 180 -2.90 -15.48 15.61
C PRO A 180 -1.51 -15.72 16.23
N TYR A 181 -0.61 -14.76 16.14
CA TYR A 181 0.70 -14.82 16.78
C TYR A 181 0.62 -14.94 18.30
N PHE A 182 -0.32 -14.27 18.93
CA PHE A 182 -0.54 -14.38 20.38
C PHE A 182 -1.27 -15.66 20.77
N THR A 183 -2.28 -16.08 20.00
CA THR A 183 -3.14 -17.23 20.38
C THR A 183 -2.49 -18.58 20.06
N ARG A 184 -1.57 -18.62 19.10
CA ARG A 184 -0.88 -19.83 18.62
C ARG A 184 0.63 -19.58 18.41
N PRO A 185 1.33 -19.00 19.41
CA PRO A 185 2.71 -18.52 19.20
C PRO A 185 3.68 -19.62 18.77
N GLN A 186 3.49 -20.86 19.24
CA GLN A 186 4.37 -21.99 18.90
C GLN A 186 4.32 -22.35 17.41
N GLU A 187 3.15 -22.17 16.76
CA GLU A 187 3.02 -22.43 15.32
C GLU A 187 3.89 -21.50 14.47
N TYR A 188 4.23 -20.32 15.01
CA TYR A 188 5.02 -19.28 14.36
C TYR A 188 6.45 -19.14 14.93
N GLY A 189 6.88 -20.06 15.82
CA GLY A 189 8.19 -19.96 16.46
C GLY A 189 8.36 -18.73 17.35
N ILE A 190 7.26 -18.23 17.93
CA ILE A 190 7.24 -17.11 18.87
C ILE A 190 7.34 -17.63 20.30
N THR A 191 8.17 -16.99 21.12
CA THR A 191 8.20 -17.17 22.57
C THR A 191 7.82 -15.86 23.22
N ILE A 192 6.66 -15.83 23.91
CA ILE A 192 6.21 -14.66 24.66
C ILE A 192 7.03 -14.58 25.95
N THR A 193 7.67 -13.44 26.19
CA THR A 193 8.59 -13.22 27.31
C THR A 193 8.00 -12.42 28.47
N GLY A 194 6.97 -11.60 28.19
CA GLY A 194 6.32 -10.80 29.21
C GLY A 194 5.22 -9.90 28.65
N PRO A 195 4.56 -9.12 29.51
CA PRO A 195 3.68 -8.02 29.09
C PRO A 195 4.52 -6.94 28.39
N GLY A 196 3.87 -6.09 27.57
CA GLY A 196 4.55 -4.98 26.91
C GLY A 196 5.31 -4.08 27.89
N GLU A 197 6.45 -3.55 27.46
CA GLU A 197 7.42 -2.84 28.30
C GLU A 197 6.80 -1.68 29.12
N ALA A 198 5.77 -1.04 28.60
CA ALA A 198 5.13 0.11 29.26
C ALA A 198 4.29 -0.26 30.50
N TYR A 199 3.74 -1.48 30.56
CA TYR A 199 2.80 -1.86 31.62
C TYR A 199 3.36 -1.80 33.03
N PRO A 200 4.59 -2.26 33.31
CA PRO A 200 5.18 -2.17 34.65
C PRO A 200 5.37 -0.74 35.17
N TYR A 201 5.45 0.26 34.28
CA TYR A 201 5.57 1.66 34.67
C TYR A 201 4.23 2.32 34.99
N VAL A 202 3.13 1.77 34.46
CA VAL A 202 1.79 2.34 34.64
C VAL A 202 1.05 1.65 35.77
N TYR A 203 1.26 0.36 35.99
CA TYR A 203 0.51 -0.45 36.94
C TYR A 203 1.45 -1.08 37.99
N ASP A 204 1.04 -1.05 39.27
CA ASP A 204 1.77 -1.76 40.32
C ASP A 204 1.57 -3.27 40.17
N SER A 205 2.66 -3.97 39.82
CA SER A 205 2.66 -5.42 39.62
C SER A 205 2.45 -6.26 40.88
N LYS A 206 2.44 -5.63 42.08
CA LYS A 206 2.18 -6.36 43.32
C LYS A 206 0.75 -6.83 43.47
N ASP A 207 -0.17 -6.03 42.93
CA ASP A 207 -1.61 -6.27 43.08
C ASP A 207 -2.32 -6.65 41.78
N ILE A 208 -1.63 -6.50 40.63
CA ILE A 208 -2.21 -6.67 39.31
C ILE A 208 -1.37 -7.66 38.50
N ASP A 209 -2.02 -8.69 37.96
CA ASP A 209 -1.42 -9.58 36.98
C ASP A 209 -1.33 -8.85 35.62
N LEU A 210 -0.16 -8.29 35.35
CA LEU A 210 0.10 -7.52 34.13
C LEU A 210 -0.16 -8.31 32.86
N PHE A 211 0.09 -9.63 32.87
CA PHE A 211 -0.19 -10.46 31.71
C PHE A 211 -1.68 -10.51 31.37
N LYS A 212 -2.58 -10.41 32.36
CA LYS A 212 -4.03 -10.41 32.14
C LYS A 212 -4.56 -9.10 31.56
N ILE A 213 -3.93 -7.97 31.89
CA ILE A 213 -4.41 -6.66 31.45
C ILE A 213 -3.69 -6.13 30.19
N SER A 214 -2.48 -6.63 29.88
CA SER A 214 -1.72 -6.18 28.73
C SER A 214 -2.43 -6.49 27.41
N TYR A 215 -2.38 -5.56 26.49
CA TYR A 215 -2.85 -5.73 25.11
C TYR A 215 -1.72 -6.12 24.16
N ASP A 216 -0.52 -5.67 24.41
CA ASP A 216 0.71 -6.02 23.71
C ASP A 216 1.72 -6.74 24.60
N PHE A 217 2.60 -7.51 24.01
CA PHE A 217 3.53 -8.40 24.70
C PHE A 217 4.91 -8.35 24.11
N GLU A 218 5.91 -8.50 25.01
CA GLU A 218 7.31 -8.77 24.62
C GLU A 218 7.45 -10.22 24.15
N PHE A 219 8.23 -10.42 23.11
CA PHE A 219 8.44 -11.74 22.53
C PHE A 219 9.81 -11.85 21.85
N THR A 220 10.21 -13.08 21.58
CA THR A 220 11.38 -13.41 20.76
C THR A 220 10.99 -14.36 19.63
N THR A 221 11.75 -14.31 18.54
CA THR A 221 11.65 -15.24 17.41
C THR A 221 13.01 -15.85 17.13
N ASN A 222 13.05 -16.89 16.29
CA ASN A 222 14.31 -17.51 15.86
C ASN A 222 14.96 -16.77 14.67
N ASN A 223 14.44 -15.63 14.26
CA ASN A 223 14.98 -14.85 13.14
C ASN A 223 16.37 -14.30 13.46
N GLN A 224 17.25 -14.38 12.47
CA GLN A 224 18.57 -13.77 12.52
C GLN A 224 18.71 -12.88 11.29
N ILE A 225 18.42 -11.60 11.45
CA ILE A 225 18.55 -10.60 10.40
C ILE A 225 19.84 -9.83 10.59
N ASP A 226 20.60 -9.63 9.50
CA ASP A 226 21.81 -8.79 9.54
C ASP A 226 21.45 -7.37 10.02
N PRO A 227 21.99 -6.91 11.15
CA PRO A 227 21.73 -5.57 11.67
C PRO A 227 22.04 -4.44 10.68
N LYS A 228 22.97 -4.67 9.74
CA LYS A 228 23.31 -3.70 8.68
C LYS A 228 22.15 -3.51 7.72
N LEU A 229 21.49 -4.60 7.28
CA LEU A 229 20.33 -4.53 6.39
C LEU A 229 19.16 -3.80 7.06
N ARG A 230 18.94 -4.09 8.35
CA ARG A 230 17.93 -3.37 9.14
C ARG A 230 18.24 -1.87 9.19
N SER A 231 19.47 -1.49 9.52
CA SER A 231 19.90 -0.09 9.54
C SER A 231 19.76 0.58 8.15
N GLU A 232 20.14 -0.11 7.07
CA GLU A 232 19.99 0.40 5.70
C GLU A 232 18.52 0.63 5.32
N LEU A 233 17.61 -0.26 5.73
CA LEU A 233 16.18 -0.09 5.49
C LEU A 233 15.65 1.17 6.20
N PHE A 234 16.01 1.39 7.47
CA PHE A 234 15.64 2.61 8.19
C PHE A 234 16.18 3.86 7.50
N GLN A 235 17.45 3.87 7.13
CA GLN A 235 18.10 5.01 6.47
C GLN A 235 17.43 5.35 5.13
N ILE A 236 17.13 4.36 4.30
CA ILE A 236 16.52 4.62 2.99
C ILE A 236 15.06 5.05 3.11
N ALA A 237 14.31 4.55 4.11
CA ALA A 237 12.96 5.01 4.38
C ALA A 237 12.94 6.46 4.89
N GLN A 238 13.88 6.84 5.76
CA GLN A 238 14.07 8.23 6.19
C GLN A 238 14.47 9.13 5.02
N GLU A 239 15.38 8.67 4.14
CA GLU A 239 15.76 9.40 2.93
C GLU A 239 14.55 9.63 2.02
N TRP A 240 13.70 8.62 1.83
CA TRP A 240 12.46 8.76 1.08
C TRP A 240 11.57 9.85 1.67
N LYS A 241 11.35 9.82 2.99
CA LYS A 241 10.54 10.82 3.69
C LYS A 241 11.13 12.22 3.58
N ARG A 242 12.46 12.36 3.77
CA ARG A 242 13.17 13.62 3.66
C ARG A 242 13.03 14.25 2.26
N ARG A 243 13.08 13.45 1.19
CA ARG A 243 12.87 13.93 -0.19
C ARG A 243 11.49 14.51 -0.40
N HIS A 244 10.47 13.96 0.24
CA HIS A 244 9.10 14.49 0.17
C HIS A 244 8.84 15.70 1.08
N GLN A 245 9.81 16.09 1.90
CA GLN A 245 9.78 17.32 2.72
C GLN A 245 10.59 18.46 2.10
N SER A 246 11.26 18.23 0.97
CA SER A 246 12.01 19.27 0.24
C SER A 246 11.11 20.02 -0.72
N ASP A 247 11.56 21.24 -1.13
CA ASP A 247 10.85 22.06 -2.13
C ASP A 247 10.84 21.36 -3.51
N ASP A 248 11.88 20.58 -3.82
CA ASP A 248 11.99 19.78 -5.04
C ASP A 248 11.47 18.36 -4.78
N LEU A 249 10.19 18.14 -5.05
CA LEU A 249 9.58 16.81 -4.88
C LEU A 249 10.07 15.83 -5.95
N PRO A 250 10.41 14.58 -5.57
CA PRO A 250 10.74 13.55 -6.54
C PRO A 250 9.51 13.23 -7.39
N TYR A 251 9.72 13.08 -8.69
CA TYR A 251 8.64 12.79 -9.64
C TYR A 251 9.05 11.73 -10.65
N MET A 252 8.06 11.02 -11.17
CA MET A 252 8.19 10.19 -12.35
C MET A 252 6.87 10.20 -13.09
N MET A 253 6.87 10.81 -14.28
CA MET A 253 5.66 10.96 -15.08
C MET A 253 5.93 10.68 -16.55
N PHE A 254 4.88 10.41 -17.30
CA PHE A 254 4.98 10.29 -18.75
C PHE A 254 3.93 11.11 -19.48
N THR A 255 4.31 11.59 -20.66
CA THR A 255 3.42 12.20 -21.64
C THR A 255 3.30 11.31 -22.87
N LYS A 256 2.09 11.20 -23.43
CA LYS A 256 1.82 10.42 -24.63
C LYS A 256 1.51 11.34 -25.80
N SER A 257 2.23 11.16 -26.91
CA SER A 257 1.90 11.71 -28.25
C SER A 257 1.25 10.61 -29.10
N MET A 258 0.94 10.91 -30.36
CA MET A 258 0.40 9.93 -31.30
C MET A 258 1.35 8.75 -31.52
N ASN A 259 2.66 9.03 -31.67
CA ASN A 259 3.65 8.04 -32.10
C ASN A 259 4.71 7.73 -31.05
N PHE A 260 4.81 8.49 -29.94
CA PHE A 260 5.83 8.30 -28.94
C PHE A 260 5.31 8.61 -27.52
N VAL A 261 6.05 8.11 -26.55
CA VAL A 261 5.87 8.40 -25.11
C VAL A 261 7.17 8.99 -24.59
N THR A 262 7.09 10.08 -23.84
CA THR A 262 8.24 10.63 -23.13
C THR A 262 8.07 10.44 -21.63
N VAL A 263 9.05 9.82 -20.99
CA VAL A 263 9.15 9.67 -19.53
C VAL A 263 10.07 10.76 -19.00
N TYR A 264 9.62 11.43 -17.94
CA TYR A 264 10.37 12.38 -17.14
C TYR A 264 10.61 11.74 -15.78
N ASP A 265 11.85 11.50 -15.46
CA ASP A 265 12.26 10.83 -14.22
C ASP A 265 13.14 11.77 -13.39
N GLY A 266 12.57 12.32 -12.32
CA GLY A 266 13.20 13.17 -11.32
C GLY A 266 13.26 12.48 -9.95
N ARG A 267 13.31 11.14 -9.90
CA ARG A 267 13.54 10.41 -8.65
C ARG A 267 14.92 10.67 -8.04
N SER A 268 15.91 10.98 -8.88
CA SER A 268 17.20 11.50 -8.43
C SER A 268 17.16 13.03 -8.54
N LEU A 269 17.26 13.71 -7.41
CA LEU A 269 17.22 15.19 -7.34
C LEU A 269 18.38 15.84 -8.11
N GLU A 270 19.53 15.15 -8.21
CA GLU A 270 20.74 15.68 -8.88
C GLU A 270 20.71 15.49 -10.41
N ASN A 271 19.97 14.53 -10.92
CA ASN A 271 19.97 14.15 -12.32
C ASN A 271 18.57 13.78 -12.82
N SER A 272 17.78 14.77 -13.23
CA SER A 272 16.53 14.47 -13.92
C SER A 272 16.80 13.94 -15.32
N VAL A 273 16.09 12.87 -15.71
CA VAL A 273 16.22 12.22 -17.00
C VAL A 273 14.95 12.39 -17.81
N LYS A 274 15.09 12.86 -19.05
CA LYS A 274 14.01 12.87 -20.04
C LYS A 274 14.34 11.86 -21.12
N LYS A 275 13.45 10.89 -21.36
CA LYS A 275 13.65 9.89 -22.40
C LYS A 275 12.37 9.61 -23.17
N SER A 276 12.50 9.64 -24.51
CA SER A 276 11.40 9.32 -25.42
C SER A 276 11.53 7.88 -25.94
N PHE A 277 10.38 7.25 -26.13
CA PHE A 277 10.22 5.88 -26.62
C PHE A 277 9.22 5.86 -27.76
N GLU A 278 9.46 5.02 -28.73
CA GLU A 278 8.58 4.72 -29.85
C GLU A 278 8.32 3.22 -29.94
N GLY A 279 7.27 2.81 -30.65
CA GLY A 279 6.94 1.40 -30.87
C GLY A 279 6.69 0.61 -29.58
N PRO A 280 7.17 -0.67 -29.49
CA PRO A 280 6.84 -1.57 -28.39
C PRO A 280 7.11 -1.03 -26.97
N PRO A 281 8.24 -0.35 -26.67
CA PRO A 281 8.44 0.25 -25.35
C PRO A 281 7.39 1.32 -25.00
N ALA A 282 7.06 2.21 -25.95
CA ALA A 282 6.04 3.25 -25.75
C ALA A 282 4.67 2.65 -25.47
N TRP A 283 4.26 1.65 -26.24
CA TRP A 283 2.98 0.96 -26.06
C TRP A 283 2.92 0.17 -24.75
N THR A 284 4.02 -0.46 -24.35
CA THR A 284 4.12 -1.17 -23.07
C THR A 284 3.94 -0.23 -21.88
N ILE A 285 4.56 0.97 -21.91
CA ILE A 285 4.38 2.00 -20.86
C ILE A 285 2.90 2.34 -20.69
N VAL A 286 2.20 2.61 -21.79
CA VAL A 286 0.78 3.00 -21.76
C VAL A 286 -0.10 1.82 -21.34
N PHE A 287 0.14 0.64 -21.89
CA PHE A 287 -0.68 -0.56 -21.63
C PHE A 287 -0.59 -1.06 -20.19
N CYS A 288 0.61 -1.01 -19.60
CA CYS A 288 0.86 -1.42 -18.22
C CYS A 288 0.58 -0.30 -17.19
N ASN A 289 0.10 0.87 -17.61
CA ASN A 289 -0.10 2.01 -16.73
C ASN A 289 -1.28 1.83 -15.76
N GLU A 290 -2.42 1.39 -16.27
CA GLU A 290 -3.68 1.36 -15.52
C GLU A 290 -3.75 0.19 -14.50
N SER A 291 -3.22 -0.95 -14.88
CA SER A 291 -3.21 -2.18 -14.08
C SER A 291 -2.08 -3.12 -14.52
N PRO A 292 -1.60 -3.99 -13.64
CA PRO A 292 -0.57 -4.96 -14.00
C PRO A 292 -1.00 -5.85 -15.17
N LYS A 293 -0.11 -6.07 -16.15
CA LYS A 293 -0.33 -6.92 -17.32
C LYS A 293 0.66 -8.08 -17.35
N THR A 294 0.21 -9.25 -17.82
CA THR A 294 1.11 -10.37 -18.06
C THR A 294 1.91 -10.16 -19.35
N ILE A 295 3.03 -10.88 -19.48
CA ILE A 295 3.82 -10.82 -20.72
C ILE A 295 3.00 -11.22 -21.94
N ASP A 296 2.10 -12.20 -21.82
CA ASP A 296 1.25 -12.64 -22.94
C ASP A 296 0.23 -11.57 -23.34
N GLN A 297 -0.31 -10.82 -22.36
CA GLN A 297 -1.18 -9.67 -22.65
C GLN A 297 -0.42 -8.55 -23.36
N ILE A 298 0.83 -8.29 -22.96
CA ILE A 298 1.70 -7.28 -23.60
C ILE A 298 2.00 -7.72 -25.04
N LYS A 299 2.39 -8.99 -25.27
CA LYS A 299 2.61 -9.56 -26.61
C LYS A 299 1.40 -9.40 -27.50
N LYS A 300 0.24 -9.81 -27.01
CA LYS A 300 -1.02 -9.70 -27.75
C LYS A 300 -1.30 -8.24 -28.14
N HIS A 301 -1.16 -7.32 -27.22
CA HIS A 301 -1.38 -5.90 -27.47
C HIS A 301 -0.43 -5.32 -28.52
N ILE A 302 0.86 -5.69 -28.47
CA ILE A 302 1.87 -5.24 -29.45
C ILE A 302 1.60 -5.82 -30.85
N LEU A 303 1.14 -7.09 -30.94
CA LEU A 303 0.75 -7.71 -32.21
C LEU A 303 -0.48 -7.03 -32.84
N GLU A 304 -1.48 -6.66 -32.03
CA GLU A 304 -2.67 -5.92 -32.46
C GLU A 304 -2.31 -4.55 -33.05
N LEU A 305 -1.17 -3.96 -32.64
CA LEU A 305 -0.64 -2.70 -33.16
C LEU A 305 0.26 -2.86 -34.40
N GLY A 306 0.37 -4.07 -34.97
CA GLY A 306 1.01 -4.33 -36.27
C GLY A 306 2.50 -4.66 -36.23
N VAL A 307 3.04 -5.10 -35.08
CA VAL A 307 4.43 -5.55 -34.97
C VAL A 307 4.51 -7.08 -34.99
N GLU A 308 5.10 -7.62 -36.04
CA GLU A 308 5.13 -9.08 -36.27
C GLU A 308 6.14 -9.86 -35.39
N LYS A 309 7.12 -9.21 -34.75
CA LYS A 309 8.17 -9.87 -33.96
C LYS A 309 7.73 -10.08 -32.50
N LYS A 310 7.55 -11.35 -32.10
CA LYS A 310 7.27 -11.72 -30.71
C LYS A 310 8.34 -11.28 -29.71
N SER A 311 9.62 -11.25 -30.11
CA SER A 311 10.76 -10.82 -29.28
C SER A 311 10.70 -9.35 -28.87
N SER A 312 9.94 -8.52 -29.57
CA SER A 312 9.85 -7.09 -29.28
C SER A 312 9.15 -6.73 -27.96
N ALA A 313 8.30 -7.63 -27.43
CA ALA A 313 7.62 -7.43 -26.15
C ALA A 313 8.55 -7.72 -24.97
N GLU A 314 9.30 -8.82 -25.03
CA GLU A 314 10.30 -9.18 -24.02
C GLU A 314 11.42 -8.14 -23.97
N ASP A 315 11.92 -7.73 -25.14
CA ASP A 315 12.95 -6.69 -25.23
C ASP A 315 12.48 -5.36 -24.63
N ALA A 316 11.24 -4.96 -24.95
CA ALA A 316 10.64 -3.75 -24.39
C ALA A 316 10.49 -3.83 -22.86
N VAL A 317 9.98 -4.95 -22.35
CA VAL A 317 9.85 -5.19 -20.92
C VAL A 317 11.21 -5.14 -20.23
N GLN A 318 12.20 -5.90 -20.74
CA GLN A 318 13.54 -5.92 -20.18
C GLN A 318 14.20 -4.53 -20.16
N GLN A 319 14.06 -3.79 -21.26
CA GLN A 319 14.56 -2.42 -21.36
C GLN A 319 13.95 -1.51 -20.30
N LEU A 320 12.62 -1.56 -20.15
CA LEU A 320 11.88 -0.70 -19.22
C LEU A 320 12.09 -1.07 -17.75
N GLU A 321 12.24 -2.37 -17.45
CA GLU A 321 12.61 -2.84 -16.11
C GLU A 321 14.02 -2.38 -15.72
N LYS A 322 15.00 -2.54 -16.63
CA LYS A 322 16.37 -2.07 -16.39
C LYS A 322 16.46 -0.57 -16.12
N MET A 323 15.54 0.21 -16.68
CA MET A 323 15.43 1.64 -16.44
C MET A 323 14.58 1.99 -15.20
N GLY A 324 13.98 1.01 -14.53
CA GLY A 324 13.06 1.23 -13.43
C GLY A 324 11.79 2.02 -13.81
N ILE A 325 11.38 1.95 -15.08
CA ILE A 325 10.11 2.52 -15.57
C ILE A 325 8.97 1.51 -15.36
N LEU A 326 9.30 0.23 -15.50
CA LEU A 326 8.39 -0.89 -15.31
C LEU A 326 8.83 -1.68 -14.07
N TYR A 327 7.87 -2.07 -13.25
CA TYR A 327 8.06 -3.02 -12.15
C TYR A 327 7.45 -4.35 -12.51
N GLY A 328 8.25 -5.42 -12.43
CA GLY A 328 7.83 -6.79 -12.70
C GLY A 328 7.75 -7.63 -11.43
N GLU A 329 6.66 -8.40 -11.29
CA GLU A 329 6.45 -9.35 -10.21
C GLU A 329 5.73 -10.59 -10.73
N LYS A 330 6.39 -11.77 -10.63
CA LYS A 330 5.83 -13.08 -11.06
C LYS A 330 5.15 -13.01 -12.44
N GLY A 331 5.83 -12.41 -13.42
CA GLY A 331 5.36 -12.33 -14.80
C GLY A 331 4.24 -11.31 -15.04
N LYS A 332 3.95 -10.44 -14.08
CA LYS A 332 3.07 -9.28 -14.22
C LYS A 332 3.88 -8.00 -14.13
N TYR A 333 3.53 -7.02 -14.94
CA TYR A 333 4.28 -5.79 -15.10
C TYR A 333 3.39 -4.56 -14.93
N LEU A 334 3.88 -3.56 -14.21
CA LEU A 334 3.20 -2.30 -13.92
C LEU A 334 4.12 -1.12 -14.25
N THR A 335 3.62 -0.14 -14.99
CA THR A 335 4.33 1.13 -15.21
C THR A 335 4.32 1.97 -13.93
N LEU A 336 5.51 2.34 -13.45
CA LEU A 336 5.67 3.14 -12.23
C LEU A 336 5.36 4.63 -12.46
N ALA A 337 5.69 5.16 -13.64
CA ALA A 337 5.43 6.55 -13.99
C ALA A 337 3.93 6.88 -13.98
N LEU A 338 3.58 8.06 -13.46
CA LEU A 338 2.22 8.58 -13.49
C LEU A 338 1.92 9.22 -14.86
N PRO A 339 0.71 9.09 -15.40
CA PRO A 339 0.37 9.82 -16.61
C PRO A 339 0.23 11.32 -16.31
N HIS A 340 0.80 12.17 -17.16
CA HIS A 340 0.62 13.63 -17.04
C HIS A 340 -0.81 14.06 -17.42
N ASN A 341 -1.42 13.36 -18.38
CA ASN A 341 -2.78 13.67 -18.82
C ASN A 341 -3.81 12.99 -17.92
N ALA A 342 -4.72 13.78 -17.36
CA ALA A 342 -5.80 13.31 -16.47
C ALA A 342 -6.79 12.32 -17.13
N ASN A 343 -6.81 12.21 -18.44
CA ASN A 343 -7.70 11.32 -19.20
C ASN A 343 -7.04 9.97 -19.60
N LEU A 344 -5.81 9.71 -19.14
CA LEU A 344 -5.10 8.42 -19.31
C LEU A 344 -5.24 7.55 -18.01
#